data_48e6a5375a082f1fce08fc0f4c3cdf50
#
_entry.id   48e6a5375a082f1fce08fc0f4c3cdf50
#
_cell.length_a   1.000
_cell.length_b   1.000
_cell.length_c   1.000
_cell.angle_alpha   90.00
_cell.angle_beta   90.00
_cell.angle_gamma   90.00
#
_symmetry.space_group_name_H-M   'P 1'
#
loop_
_entity.id
_entity.type
_entity.pdbx_description
1 polymer ?
#
loop_
_entity_poly.entity_id
_entity_poly.type
_entity_poly.pdbx_seq_one_letter_code
_entity_poly.pdbx_strand_id
1 'polypeptide(L)'
;MKIKYHILFAFVLLCLNTMAQQGKSNLDIFQDSLIKISMATVVAETDAKKADLNGRFVKNLVEALKTPNSFAYPFDSLKNVSVIKSPDKAFRILSWYVQQENGTYRYFGTIQMNTGNGPLKLYPLIDQTDNITDANVITNNQKWFGARYYDIVPVTSGNRSPYYILLGWKGNTLNTTKKVIEILSFDRELVNFGLPVFDGKELKNKNRIIFEYTKSNAMTLRVDQKAGMIVYDHLAPFDPEMVGKYEFYGSDGTFDGFKIIGGRLKLQEGLELNNDPSATDEQYADPKKNVKPIRKF
;
A
#
# COMPACT_ATOMS: atom_id res chain seq x y z
N MET A 1 22.56 29.74 -55.72
CA MET A 1 22.19 28.46 -55.16
C MET A 1 22.41 28.36 -53.62
N LYS A 2 23.21 29.20 -52.98
CA LYS A 2 23.49 29.15 -51.53
C LYS A 2 22.37 29.74 -50.63
N ILE A 3 21.55 30.67 -51.09
CA ILE A 3 20.51 31.35 -50.30
C ILE A 3 19.30 30.41 -50.00
N LYS A 4 18.96 29.50 -50.89
CA LYS A 4 17.82 28.59 -50.72
C LYS A 4 18.02 27.59 -49.58
N TYR A 5 19.24 27.18 -49.27
CA TYR A 5 19.54 26.24 -48.18
C TYR A 5 19.49 26.90 -46.79
N HIS A 6 19.78 28.21 -46.71
CA HIS A 6 19.70 28.93 -45.43
C HIS A 6 18.26 29.20 -45.01
N ILE A 7 17.35 29.41 -45.96
CA ILE A 7 15.91 29.58 -45.67
C ILE A 7 15.29 28.25 -45.24
N LEU A 8 15.68 27.13 -45.88
CA LEU A 8 15.21 25.80 -45.48
C LEU A 8 15.69 25.41 -44.10
N PHE A 9 16.94 25.70 -43.74
CA PHE A 9 17.52 25.43 -42.44
C PHE A 9 16.89 26.27 -41.31
N ALA A 10 16.57 27.55 -41.57
CA ALA A 10 15.86 28.42 -40.66
C ALA A 10 14.43 27.93 -40.40
N PHE A 11 13.74 27.40 -41.43
CA PHE A 11 12.38 26.87 -41.29
C PHE A 11 12.32 25.57 -40.46
N VAL A 12 13.33 24.68 -40.61
CA VAL A 12 13.46 23.46 -39.80
C VAL A 12 13.76 23.80 -38.34
N LEU A 13 14.59 24.82 -38.07
CA LEU A 13 14.88 25.30 -36.72
C LEU A 13 13.65 25.94 -36.02
N LEU A 14 12.78 26.62 -36.79
CA LEU A 14 11.53 27.15 -36.25
C LEU A 14 10.52 26.04 -35.90
N CYS A 15 10.46 24.97 -36.68
CA CYS A 15 9.57 23.82 -36.38
C CYS A 15 10.01 23.02 -35.14
N LEU A 16 11.30 23.03 -34.79
CA LEU A 16 11.78 22.33 -33.59
C LEU A 16 11.46 23.06 -32.28
N ASN A 17 11.18 24.36 -32.32
CA ASN A 17 10.83 25.14 -31.11
C ASN A 17 9.34 25.10 -30.73
N THR A 18 8.46 24.54 -31.59
CA THR A 18 7.02 24.44 -31.29
C THR A 18 6.63 23.21 -30.49
N MET A 19 7.57 22.30 -30.17
CA MET A 19 7.32 21.09 -29.36
C MET A 19 7.52 21.29 -27.85
N ALA A 20 7.89 22.46 -27.37
CA ALA A 20 8.37 22.66 -26.00
C ALA A 20 7.38 23.30 -25.03
N GLN A 21 6.13 23.52 -25.42
CA GLN A 21 5.07 23.97 -24.47
C GLN A 21 3.84 23.09 -24.60
N GLN A 22 3.95 21.80 -24.17
CA GLN A 22 2.75 21.09 -23.75
C GLN A 22 2.24 21.78 -22.49
N GLY A 23 1.17 22.56 -22.61
CA GLY A 23 0.46 23.10 -21.46
C GLY A 23 0.07 21.96 -20.50
N LYS A 24 0.11 22.24 -19.19
CA LYS A 24 -0.30 21.24 -18.17
C LYS A 24 -1.65 20.64 -18.54
N SER A 25 -1.77 19.32 -18.48
CA SER A 25 -3.06 18.65 -18.66
C SER A 25 -4.02 19.04 -17.53
N ASN A 26 -5.31 18.91 -17.74
CA ASN A 26 -6.29 19.13 -16.67
C ASN A 26 -6.00 18.26 -15.44
N LEU A 27 -5.49 17.05 -15.62
CA LEU A 27 -5.11 16.15 -14.51
C LEU A 27 -3.90 16.66 -13.74
N ASP A 28 -2.93 17.31 -14.39
CA ASP A 28 -1.80 17.95 -13.71
C ASP A 28 -2.26 19.13 -12.85
N ILE A 29 -3.21 19.92 -13.33
CA ILE A 29 -3.81 21.03 -12.57
C ILE A 29 -4.55 20.51 -11.33
N PHE A 30 -5.33 19.43 -11.49
CA PHE A 30 -5.98 18.78 -10.37
C PHE A 30 -4.97 18.21 -9.38
N GLN A 31 -3.92 17.53 -9.85
CA GLN A 31 -2.88 17.00 -8.98
C GLN A 31 -2.19 18.09 -8.16
N ASP A 32 -1.83 19.23 -8.77
CA ASP A 32 -1.25 20.37 -8.06
C ASP A 32 -2.18 20.91 -6.96
N SER A 33 -3.48 21.01 -7.27
CA SER A 33 -4.50 21.42 -6.30
C SER A 33 -4.62 20.42 -5.15
N LEU A 34 -4.66 19.11 -5.46
CA LEU A 34 -4.74 18.04 -4.47
C LEU A 34 -3.51 18.01 -3.56
N ILE A 35 -2.30 18.24 -4.11
CA ILE A 35 -1.07 18.34 -3.31
C ILE A 35 -1.19 19.49 -2.32
N LYS A 36 -1.58 20.68 -2.76
CA LYS A 36 -1.72 21.86 -1.88
C LYS A 36 -2.71 21.60 -0.75
N ILE A 37 -3.88 21.01 -1.05
CA ILE A 37 -4.89 20.74 -0.04
C ILE A 37 -4.41 19.65 0.92
N SER A 38 -3.77 18.58 0.44
CA SER A 38 -3.26 17.50 1.29
C SER A 38 -2.17 17.98 2.23
N MET A 39 -1.24 18.82 1.75
CA MET A 39 -0.22 19.44 2.61
C MET A 39 -0.83 20.35 3.66
N ALA A 40 -1.81 21.17 3.28
CA ALA A 40 -2.54 22.01 4.24
C ALA A 40 -3.27 21.18 5.30
N THR A 41 -3.79 20.00 4.94
CA THR A 41 -4.44 19.08 5.88
C THR A 41 -3.44 18.52 6.90
N VAL A 42 -2.22 18.19 6.48
CA VAL A 42 -1.18 17.65 7.38
C VAL A 42 -0.77 18.67 8.45
N VAL A 43 -0.66 19.95 8.09
CA VAL A 43 -0.21 21.02 9.02
C VAL A 43 -1.36 21.69 9.76
N ALA A 44 -2.61 21.35 9.48
CA ALA A 44 -3.75 21.91 10.19
C ALA A 44 -3.75 21.45 11.66
N GLU A 45 -4.02 22.38 12.57
CA GLU A 45 -3.92 22.15 14.02
C GLU A 45 -5.16 21.45 14.58
N THR A 46 -6.36 21.75 14.06
CA THR A 46 -7.61 21.22 14.62
C THR A 46 -8.28 20.18 13.74
N ASP A 47 -8.94 19.21 14.37
CA ASP A 47 -9.69 18.16 13.66
C ASP A 47 -10.79 18.73 12.78
N ALA A 48 -11.44 19.83 13.21
CA ALA A 48 -12.44 20.54 12.41
C ALA A 48 -11.83 21.10 11.10
N LYS A 49 -10.64 21.71 11.19
CA LYS A 49 -9.94 22.25 10.01
C LYS A 49 -9.44 21.14 9.10
N LYS A 50 -8.92 20.04 9.67
CA LYS A 50 -8.53 18.83 8.92
C LYS A 50 -9.71 18.24 8.17
N ALA A 51 -10.88 18.15 8.81
CA ALA A 51 -12.10 17.64 8.19
C ALA A 51 -12.58 18.52 7.03
N ASP A 52 -12.60 19.86 7.18
CA ASP A 52 -12.94 20.79 6.09
C ASP A 52 -12.01 20.62 4.89
N LEU A 53 -10.69 20.65 5.14
CA LEU A 53 -9.68 20.49 4.07
C LEU A 53 -9.79 19.14 3.40
N ASN A 54 -9.97 18.06 4.16
CA ASN A 54 -10.15 16.73 3.57
C ASN A 54 -11.46 16.64 2.78
N GLY A 55 -12.54 17.28 3.21
CA GLY A 55 -13.78 17.38 2.43
C GLY A 55 -13.57 18.06 1.08
N ARG A 56 -12.78 19.16 1.06
CA ARG A 56 -12.37 19.83 -0.20
C ARG A 56 -11.47 18.93 -1.04
N PHE A 57 -10.56 18.20 -0.42
CA PHE A 57 -9.70 17.23 -1.10
C PHE A 57 -10.53 16.17 -1.81
N VAL A 58 -11.49 15.55 -1.12
CA VAL A 58 -12.37 14.51 -1.70
C VAL A 58 -13.15 15.05 -2.90
N LYS A 59 -13.73 16.26 -2.80
CA LYS A 59 -14.45 16.89 -3.92
C LYS A 59 -13.54 17.08 -5.14
N ASN A 60 -12.34 17.64 -4.94
CA ASN A 60 -11.37 17.82 -6.03
C ASN A 60 -10.90 16.50 -6.62
N LEU A 61 -10.68 15.48 -5.80
CA LEU A 61 -10.29 14.15 -6.27
C LEU A 61 -11.38 13.54 -7.16
N VAL A 62 -12.65 13.62 -6.75
CA VAL A 62 -13.76 13.10 -7.55
C VAL A 62 -13.83 13.82 -8.91
N GLU A 63 -13.67 15.14 -8.95
CA GLU A 63 -13.63 15.89 -10.22
C GLU A 63 -12.42 15.48 -11.10
N ALA A 64 -11.25 15.28 -10.50
CA ALA A 64 -10.11 14.74 -11.22
C ALA A 64 -10.39 13.35 -11.80
N LEU A 65 -11.05 12.47 -11.03
CA LEU A 65 -11.37 11.11 -11.47
C LEU A 65 -12.46 11.06 -12.55
N LYS A 66 -13.30 12.09 -12.67
CA LYS A 66 -14.26 12.26 -13.77
C LYS A 66 -13.60 12.65 -15.10
N THR A 67 -12.38 13.18 -15.05
CA THR A 67 -11.65 13.57 -16.25
C THR A 67 -11.34 12.35 -17.12
N PRO A 68 -11.52 12.41 -18.46
CA PRO A 68 -11.17 11.32 -19.35
C PRO A 68 -9.73 10.83 -19.13
N ASN A 69 -9.52 9.53 -19.25
CA ASN A 69 -8.22 8.86 -19.01
C ASN A 69 -7.67 8.99 -17.57
N SER A 70 -8.47 9.45 -16.61
CA SER A 70 -8.02 9.56 -15.22
C SER A 70 -7.48 8.25 -14.66
N PHE A 71 -8.04 7.08 -15.03
CA PHE A 71 -7.56 5.76 -14.60
C PHE A 71 -6.11 5.49 -15.01
N ALA A 72 -5.66 6.01 -16.15
CA ALA A 72 -4.29 5.87 -16.62
C ALA A 72 -3.32 6.82 -15.89
N TYR A 73 -3.81 7.99 -15.45
CA TYR A 73 -3.00 9.02 -14.80
C TYR A 73 -2.49 8.56 -13.42
N PRO A 74 -1.16 8.55 -13.17
CA PRO A 74 -0.57 7.87 -12.03
C PRO A 74 -0.74 8.59 -10.69
N PHE A 75 -0.89 9.93 -10.68
CA PHE A 75 -0.87 10.79 -9.49
C PHE A 75 0.40 10.66 -8.64
N ASP A 76 1.56 10.41 -9.27
CA ASP A 76 2.84 10.09 -8.61
C ASP A 76 3.35 11.18 -7.66
N SER A 77 2.97 12.42 -7.89
CA SER A 77 3.38 13.55 -7.04
C SER A 77 2.51 13.70 -5.78
N LEU A 78 1.40 12.96 -5.68
CA LEU A 78 0.48 13.01 -4.54
C LEU A 78 0.93 12.07 -3.42
N LYS A 79 2.03 12.40 -2.73
CA LYS A 79 2.72 11.50 -1.77
C LYS A 79 1.91 11.10 -0.55
N ASN A 80 0.95 11.92 -0.13
CA ASN A 80 0.10 11.63 1.03
C ASN A 80 -1.01 10.61 0.74
N VAL A 81 -1.24 10.28 -0.53
CA VAL A 81 -2.23 9.28 -0.98
C VAL A 81 -1.50 8.09 -1.58
N SER A 82 -1.85 6.90 -1.16
CA SER A 82 -1.42 5.69 -1.85
C SER A 82 -2.33 5.45 -3.05
N VAL A 83 -1.74 5.27 -4.22
CA VAL A 83 -2.44 4.92 -5.46
C VAL A 83 -1.84 3.62 -5.97
N ILE A 84 -2.55 2.51 -5.76
CA ILE A 84 -2.12 1.19 -6.22
C ILE A 84 -3.07 0.65 -7.28
N LYS A 85 -2.52 0.12 -8.37
CA LYS A 85 -3.28 -0.54 -9.44
C LYS A 85 -3.24 -2.04 -9.27
N SER A 86 -4.37 -2.70 -9.50
CA SER A 86 -4.38 -4.16 -9.60
C SER A 86 -3.51 -4.61 -10.79
N PRO A 87 -2.70 -5.68 -10.66
CA PRO A 87 -1.83 -6.15 -11.73
C PRO A 87 -2.57 -6.52 -13.03
N ASP A 88 -3.81 -6.97 -12.91
CA ASP A 88 -4.72 -7.24 -14.04
C ASP A 88 -5.36 -5.98 -14.64
N LYS A 89 -5.05 -4.80 -14.07
CA LYS A 89 -5.57 -3.49 -14.49
C LYS A 89 -7.11 -3.37 -14.41
N ALA A 90 -7.78 -4.21 -13.65
CA ALA A 90 -9.24 -4.16 -13.51
C ALA A 90 -9.70 -2.95 -12.69
N PHE A 91 -8.90 -2.53 -11.70
CA PHE A 91 -9.19 -1.39 -10.84
C PHE A 91 -7.91 -0.78 -10.25
N ARG A 92 -8.07 0.34 -9.55
CA ARG A 92 -7.05 0.87 -8.64
C ARG A 92 -7.69 1.33 -7.33
N ILE A 93 -6.89 1.33 -6.27
CA ILE A 93 -7.28 1.82 -4.95
C ILE A 93 -6.51 3.10 -4.68
N LEU A 94 -7.24 4.14 -4.28
CA LEU A 94 -6.68 5.35 -3.69
C LEU A 94 -7.02 5.32 -2.22
N SER A 95 -6.01 5.39 -1.33
CA SER A 95 -6.23 5.35 0.12
C SER A 95 -5.28 6.28 0.86
N TRP A 96 -5.80 6.99 1.87
CA TRP A 96 -5.04 7.90 2.70
C TRP A 96 -5.64 7.99 4.11
N TYR A 97 -4.99 8.73 4.97
CA TYR A 97 -5.46 8.98 6.32
C TYR A 97 -5.30 10.45 6.71
N VAL A 98 -6.05 10.84 7.72
CA VAL A 98 -5.90 12.11 8.44
C VAL A 98 -5.68 11.78 9.91
N GLN A 99 -4.54 12.20 10.46
CA GLN A 99 -4.24 12.05 11.88
C GLN A 99 -5.05 13.05 12.69
N GLN A 100 -5.69 12.58 13.76
CA GLN A 100 -6.49 13.38 14.67
C GLN A 100 -5.64 13.96 15.80
N GLU A 101 -6.14 14.99 16.48
CA GLU A 101 -5.48 15.64 17.62
C GLU A 101 -5.18 14.68 18.76
N ASN A 102 -6.04 13.68 18.99
CA ASN A 102 -5.86 12.64 20.00
C ASN A 102 -4.86 11.53 19.58
N GLY A 103 -4.18 11.69 18.44
CA GLY A 103 -3.21 10.72 17.92
C GLY A 103 -3.79 9.51 17.20
N THR A 104 -5.11 9.40 17.09
CA THR A 104 -5.77 8.37 16.26
C THR A 104 -5.80 8.78 14.78
N TYR A 105 -6.40 7.95 13.93
CA TYR A 105 -6.39 8.12 12.49
C TYR A 105 -7.79 7.89 11.90
N ARG A 106 -8.19 8.76 10.98
CA ARG A 106 -9.36 8.56 10.12
C ARG A 106 -8.90 8.20 8.73
N TYR A 107 -9.49 7.16 8.16
CA TYR A 107 -9.11 6.62 6.84
C TYR A 107 -10.11 7.06 5.78
N PHE A 108 -9.58 7.28 4.60
CA PHE A 108 -10.34 7.66 3.41
C PHE A 108 -9.84 6.89 2.22
N GLY A 109 -10.72 6.59 1.30
CA GLY A 109 -10.32 5.91 0.08
C GLY A 109 -11.45 5.73 -0.91
N THR A 110 -11.08 5.25 -2.08
CA THR A 110 -12.02 4.82 -3.11
C THR A 110 -11.37 3.76 -3.99
N ILE A 111 -12.19 2.84 -4.50
CA ILE A 111 -11.79 1.95 -5.57
C ILE A 111 -12.35 2.54 -6.87
N GLN A 112 -11.48 2.83 -7.82
CA GLN A 112 -11.86 3.21 -9.18
C GLN A 112 -11.74 2.00 -10.09
N MET A 113 -12.86 1.60 -10.70
CA MET A 113 -12.86 0.54 -11.71
C MET A 113 -12.29 1.06 -13.04
N ASN A 114 -11.62 0.18 -13.74
CA ASN A 114 -11.22 0.45 -15.13
C ASN A 114 -12.42 0.22 -16.05
N THR A 115 -13.08 1.28 -16.45
CA THR A 115 -14.22 1.21 -17.38
C THR A 115 -13.83 1.52 -18.82
N GLY A 116 -12.52 1.62 -19.11
CA GLY A 116 -12.04 2.08 -20.40
C GLY A 116 -12.58 3.47 -20.73
N ASN A 117 -13.39 3.57 -21.78
CA ASN A 117 -14.08 4.80 -22.18
C ASN A 117 -15.51 4.92 -21.61
N GLY A 118 -15.91 4.00 -20.75
CA GLY A 118 -17.22 4.02 -20.11
C GLY A 118 -17.33 5.07 -18.98
N PRO A 119 -18.52 5.21 -18.38
CA PRO A 119 -18.73 6.15 -17.28
C PRO A 119 -17.88 5.78 -16.05
N LEU A 120 -17.48 6.81 -15.29
CA LEU A 120 -16.75 6.63 -14.05
C LEU A 120 -17.50 5.71 -13.08
N LYS A 121 -16.82 4.66 -12.60
CA LYS A 121 -17.35 3.75 -11.58
C LYS A 121 -16.42 3.78 -10.36
N LEU A 122 -16.95 4.29 -9.24
CA LEU A 122 -16.24 4.38 -7.95
C LEU A 122 -16.99 3.60 -6.88
N TYR A 123 -16.21 2.98 -5.99
CA TYR A 123 -16.70 2.46 -4.71
C TYR A 123 -16.00 3.27 -3.60
N PRO A 124 -16.69 4.24 -2.98
CA PRO A 124 -16.17 4.95 -1.82
C PRO A 124 -15.89 3.98 -0.68
N LEU A 125 -14.78 4.16 0.02
CA LEU A 125 -14.40 3.38 1.20
C LEU A 125 -14.72 4.21 2.44
N ILE A 126 -15.72 3.77 3.20
CA ILE A 126 -16.21 4.48 4.39
C ILE A 126 -15.60 3.85 5.64
N ASP A 127 -14.67 4.56 6.26
CA ASP A 127 -14.03 4.13 7.50
C ASP A 127 -15.05 3.99 8.63
N GLN A 128 -15.16 2.78 9.15
CA GLN A 128 -16.00 2.41 10.28
C GLN A 128 -15.18 1.73 11.38
N THR A 129 -13.89 2.04 11.48
CA THR A 129 -12.97 1.45 12.46
C THR A 129 -13.56 1.43 13.85
N ASP A 130 -14.14 2.55 14.29
CA ASP A 130 -14.72 2.71 15.64
C ASP A 130 -15.99 1.86 15.87
N ASN A 131 -16.65 1.43 14.78
CA ASN A 131 -17.90 0.66 14.80
C ASN A 131 -17.68 -0.84 14.47
N ILE A 132 -16.43 -1.26 14.28
CA ILE A 132 -16.06 -2.65 14.03
C ILE A 132 -15.51 -3.24 15.32
N THR A 133 -16.37 -3.89 16.10
CA THR A 133 -16.02 -4.51 17.39
C THR A 133 -15.24 -5.80 17.23
N ASP A 134 -15.55 -6.58 16.20
CA ASP A 134 -14.78 -7.77 15.81
C ASP A 134 -13.98 -7.47 14.54
N ALA A 135 -12.68 -7.32 14.71
CA ALA A 135 -11.78 -7.05 13.59
C ALA A 135 -11.71 -8.19 12.56
N ASN A 136 -12.22 -9.38 12.89
CA ASN A 136 -12.26 -10.53 11.99
C ASN A 136 -13.53 -10.60 11.12
N VAL A 137 -14.52 -9.74 11.34
CA VAL A 137 -15.77 -9.76 10.57
C VAL A 137 -15.51 -9.44 9.10
N ILE A 138 -16.21 -10.12 8.18
CA ILE A 138 -16.23 -9.74 6.78
C ILE A 138 -17.05 -8.44 6.64
N THR A 139 -16.48 -7.46 5.99
CA THR A 139 -17.06 -6.13 5.81
C THR A 139 -17.22 -5.78 4.32
N ASN A 140 -17.67 -4.57 4.04
CA ASN A 140 -17.80 -4.06 2.68
C ASN A 140 -17.26 -2.62 2.59
N ASN A 141 -17.35 -2.02 1.43
CA ASN A 141 -16.87 -0.66 1.21
C ASN A 141 -17.62 0.41 2.06
N GLN A 142 -18.86 0.16 2.51
CA GLN A 142 -19.61 1.07 3.39
C GLN A 142 -19.26 0.86 4.88
N LYS A 143 -18.70 -0.29 5.21
CA LYS A 143 -18.22 -0.63 6.56
C LYS A 143 -16.76 -1.10 6.47
N TRP A 144 -15.90 -0.20 6.04
CA TRP A 144 -14.49 -0.50 5.79
C TRP A 144 -13.66 -0.44 7.09
N PHE A 145 -12.71 -1.39 7.25
CA PHE A 145 -11.83 -1.44 8.42
C PHE A 145 -10.80 -0.31 8.46
N GLY A 146 -10.54 0.37 7.33
CA GLY A 146 -9.63 1.51 7.22
C GLY A 146 -8.16 1.11 7.24
N ALA A 147 -7.46 1.35 6.12
CA ALA A 147 -6.01 1.22 6.02
C ALA A 147 -5.48 2.03 4.83
N ARG A 148 -4.21 2.41 4.88
CA ARG A 148 -3.48 2.91 3.71
C ARG A 148 -2.80 1.73 3.04
N TYR A 149 -3.37 1.24 1.94
CA TYR A 149 -2.80 0.09 1.19
C TYR A 149 -1.62 0.53 0.35
N TYR A 150 -0.57 -0.26 0.33
CA TYR A 150 0.66 0.03 -0.40
C TYR A 150 1.08 -1.10 -1.35
N ASP A 151 0.45 -2.26 -1.28
CA ASP A 151 0.71 -3.37 -2.20
C ASP A 151 -0.55 -4.18 -2.46
N ILE A 152 -0.61 -4.86 -3.62
CA ILE A 152 -1.76 -5.66 -4.06
C ILE A 152 -1.30 -6.88 -4.86
N VAL A 153 -1.78 -8.06 -4.46
CA VAL A 153 -1.48 -9.33 -5.10
C VAL A 153 -2.77 -9.98 -5.58
N PRO A 154 -2.96 -10.21 -6.88
CA PRO A 154 -4.10 -10.95 -7.39
C PRO A 154 -3.93 -12.45 -7.11
N VAL A 155 -5.02 -13.10 -6.71
CA VAL A 155 -5.06 -14.55 -6.53
C VAL A 155 -6.18 -15.13 -7.39
N THR A 156 -5.79 -16.00 -8.30
CA THR A 156 -6.71 -16.78 -9.14
C THR A 156 -6.52 -18.26 -8.84
N SER A 157 -7.59 -19.03 -8.77
CA SER A 157 -7.52 -20.48 -8.54
C SER A 157 -8.68 -21.21 -9.22
N GLY A 158 -8.38 -21.89 -10.30
CA GLY A 158 -9.36 -22.67 -11.06
C GLY A 158 -10.57 -21.83 -11.47
N ASN A 159 -11.77 -22.37 -11.22
CA ASN A 159 -13.05 -21.71 -11.56
C ASN A 159 -13.59 -20.76 -10.45
N ARG A 160 -12.80 -20.45 -9.42
CA ARG A 160 -13.22 -19.54 -8.37
C ARG A 160 -13.08 -18.09 -8.82
N SER A 161 -13.98 -17.23 -8.35
CA SER A 161 -13.82 -15.79 -8.54
C SER A 161 -12.48 -15.32 -7.99
N PRO A 162 -11.74 -14.47 -8.71
CA PRO A 162 -10.47 -13.94 -8.22
C PRO A 162 -10.68 -13.08 -6.97
N TYR A 163 -9.68 -13.07 -6.10
CA TYR A 163 -9.61 -12.13 -5.00
C TYR A 163 -8.24 -11.47 -4.97
N TYR A 164 -8.08 -10.42 -4.17
CA TYR A 164 -6.85 -9.64 -4.10
C TYR A 164 -6.40 -9.54 -2.65
N ILE A 165 -5.13 -9.79 -2.42
CA ILE A 165 -4.50 -9.57 -1.13
C ILE A 165 -3.97 -8.14 -1.12
N LEU A 166 -4.38 -7.36 -0.14
CA LEU A 166 -3.94 -5.99 0.06
C LEU A 166 -3.02 -5.94 1.28
N LEU A 167 -1.85 -5.36 1.12
CA LEU A 167 -0.96 -5.05 2.23
C LEU A 167 -1.16 -3.59 2.62
N GLY A 168 -1.42 -3.32 3.89
CA GLY A 168 -1.75 -1.99 4.36
C GLY A 168 -1.09 -1.62 5.69
N TRP A 169 -0.90 -0.33 5.87
CA TRP A 169 -0.57 0.27 7.13
C TRP A 169 -1.81 0.88 7.77
N LYS A 170 -1.95 0.69 9.08
CA LYS A 170 -3.04 1.23 9.88
C LYS A 170 -2.47 1.77 11.20
N GLY A 171 -2.34 3.09 11.32
CA GLY A 171 -2.06 3.72 12.59
C GLY A 171 -3.15 3.39 13.60
N ASN A 172 -2.83 3.31 14.86
CA ASN A 172 -3.76 2.91 15.90
C ASN A 172 -3.85 3.96 17.02
N THR A 173 -2.95 3.91 17.98
CA THR A 173 -2.95 4.81 19.14
C THR A 173 -1.69 5.69 19.17
N LEU A 174 -1.45 6.36 20.27
CA LEU A 174 -0.19 7.06 20.51
C LEU A 174 0.98 6.08 20.65
N ASN A 175 0.72 4.86 21.17
CA ASN A 175 1.74 3.88 21.55
C ASN A 175 1.89 2.74 20.55
N THR A 176 0.84 2.39 19.81
CA THR A 176 0.86 1.26 18.87
C THR A 176 0.50 1.67 17.45
N THR A 177 0.96 0.87 16.52
CA THR A 177 0.61 0.93 15.10
C THR A 177 0.29 -0.47 14.59
N LYS A 178 -0.34 -0.54 13.42
CA LYS A 178 -0.75 -1.83 12.83
C LYS A 178 -0.29 -1.96 11.39
N LYS A 179 -0.05 -3.19 10.96
CA LYS A 179 -0.09 -3.59 9.57
C LYS A 179 -1.18 -4.63 9.36
N VAL A 180 -1.70 -4.68 8.14
CA VAL A 180 -2.83 -5.57 7.82
C VAL A 180 -2.56 -6.32 6.52
N ILE A 181 -2.93 -7.59 6.48
CA ILE A 181 -3.19 -8.35 5.27
C ILE A 181 -4.70 -8.43 5.14
N GLU A 182 -5.26 -7.68 4.21
CA GLU A 182 -6.69 -7.60 3.95
C GLU A 182 -7.01 -8.34 2.65
N ILE A 183 -8.16 -8.99 2.58
CA ILE A 183 -8.60 -9.69 1.38
C ILE A 183 -9.75 -8.92 0.76
N LEU A 184 -9.55 -8.47 -0.47
CA LEU A 184 -10.55 -7.77 -1.27
C LEU A 184 -11.14 -8.74 -2.29
N SER A 185 -12.45 -8.80 -2.38
CA SER A 185 -13.16 -9.55 -3.42
C SER A 185 -14.35 -8.77 -3.96
N PHE A 186 -14.73 -9.11 -5.20
CA PHE A 186 -15.90 -8.54 -5.86
C PHE A 186 -16.91 -9.66 -6.11
N ASP A 187 -18.14 -9.43 -5.67
CA ASP A 187 -19.29 -10.27 -6.03
C ASP A 187 -20.32 -9.39 -6.73
N ARG A 188 -20.33 -9.46 -8.06
CA ARG A 188 -21.10 -8.55 -8.94
C ARG A 188 -20.79 -7.09 -8.64
N GLU A 189 -21.74 -6.37 -8.02
CA GLU A 189 -21.58 -4.95 -7.64
C GLU A 189 -21.15 -4.76 -6.19
N LEU A 190 -20.95 -5.85 -5.44
CA LEU A 190 -20.53 -5.80 -4.04
C LEU A 190 -19.01 -5.85 -3.92
N VAL A 191 -18.47 -5.00 -3.06
CA VAL A 191 -17.06 -4.97 -2.70
C VAL A 191 -16.94 -5.48 -1.27
N ASN A 192 -16.29 -6.63 -1.10
CA ASN A 192 -16.14 -7.27 0.20
C ASN A 192 -14.68 -7.21 0.67
N PHE A 193 -14.52 -6.98 1.96
CA PHE A 193 -13.24 -7.02 2.66
C PHE A 193 -13.26 -8.13 3.70
N GLY A 194 -12.30 -9.05 3.60
CA GLY A 194 -12.21 -10.26 4.40
C GLY A 194 -12.68 -11.50 3.64
N LEU A 195 -11.90 -12.58 3.75
CA LEU A 195 -12.21 -13.90 3.20
C LEU A 195 -11.40 -14.96 3.98
N PRO A 196 -11.99 -16.14 4.35
CA PRO A 196 -11.30 -17.17 5.12
C PRO A 196 -10.36 -18.02 4.25
N VAL A 197 -9.29 -17.40 3.76
CA VAL A 197 -8.31 -18.02 2.84
C VAL A 197 -6.99 -18.37 3.52
N PHE A 198 -6.84 -18.08 4.82
CA PHE A 198 -5.62 -18.36 5.56
C PHE A 198 -5.60 -19.80 6.06
N ASP A 199 -4.47 -20.48 5.85
CA ASP A 199 -4.20 -21.85 6.33
C ASP A 199 -3.06 -21.84 7.35
N GLY A 200 -3.36 -22.28 8.55
CA GLY A 200 -2.50 -22.40 9.71
C GLY A 200 -3.34 -22.81 10.90
N LYS A 201 -2.72 -23.40 11.93
CA LYS A 201 -3.44 -23.99 13.08
C LYS A 201 -4.40 -22.97 13.74
N GLU A 202 -3.97 -21.71 13.89
CA GLU A 202 -4.74 -20.66 14.54
C GLU A 202 -5.37 -19.67 13.55
N LEU A 203 -5.17 -19.88 12.24
CA LEU A 203 -5.57 -18.96 11.18
C LEU A 203 -6.80 -19.41 10.40
N LYS A 204 -7.27 -20.63 10.59
CA LYS A 204 -8.32 -21.29 9.78
C LYS A 204 -9.61 -20.47 9.63
N ASN A 205 -9.94 -19.67 10.63
CA ASN A 205 -11.16 -18.83 10.62
C ASN A 205 -10.84 -17.33 10.53
N LYS A 206 -9.62 -16.96 10.17
CA LYS A 206 -9.26 -15.56 9.99
C LYS A 206 -9.68 -15.08 8.59
N ASN A 207 -10.35 -13.94 8.58
CA ASN A 207 -10.75 -13.26 7.34
C ASN A 207 -9.75 -12.17 6.92
N ARG A 208 -8.91 -11.72 7.86
CA ARG A 208 -7.75 -10.82 7.68
C ARG A 208 -6.71 -11.09 8.75
N ILE A 209 -5.48 -10.65 8.52
CA ILE A 209 -4.42 -10.70 9.53
C ILE A 209 -4.08 -9.27 9.94
N ILE A 210 -3.98 -9.05 11.23
CA ILE A 210 -3.62 -7.76 11.83
C ILE A 210 -2.40 -7.98 12.70
N PHE A 211 -1.37 -7.21 12.43
CA PHE A 211 -0.14 -7.14 13.22
C PHE A 211 -0.19 -5.83 14.01
N GLU A 212 -0.25 -5.91 15.32
CA GLU A 212 -0.16 -4.73 16.19
C GLU A 212 1.14 -4.77 16.96
N TYR A 213 1.85 -3.65 16.98
CA TYR A 213 3.18 -3.54 17.58
C TYR A 213 3.46 -2.11 18.04
N THR A 214 4.56 -1.92 18.78
CA THR A 214 4.96 -0.60 19.27
C THR A 214 5.20 0.38 18.13
N LYS A 215 4.72 1.61 18.29
CA LYS A 215 4.88 2.67 17.29
C LYS A 215 6.33 3.12 17.11
N SER A 216 7.19 2.87 18.10
CA SER A 216 8.63 3.20 18.04
C SER A 216 9.45 2.28 17.15
N ASN A 217 8.90 1.12 16.75
CA ASN A 217 9.59 0.16 15.91
C ASN A 217 9.00 0.14 14.49
N ALA A 218 9.81 -0.28 13.53
CA ALA A 218 9.36 -0.65 12.20
C ALA A 218 9.04 -2.15 12.16
N MET A 219 8.16 -2.55 11.26
CA MET A 219 7.85 -3.94 10.94
C MET A 219 7.89 -4.12 9.42
N THR A 220 8.53 -5.17 8.95
CA THR A 220 8.44 -5.62 7.56
C THR A 220 7.08 -6.29 7.33
N LEU A 221 6.41 -5.95 6.25
CA LEU A 221 5.33 -6.72 5.62
C LEU A 221 5.36 -6.36 4.14
N ARG A 222 5.75 -7.29 3.28
CA ARG A 222 5.98 -7.05 1.86
C ARG A 222 5.74 -8.29 1.03
N VAL A 223 5.55 -8.11 -0.27
CA VAL A 223 5.64 -9.20 -1.23
C VAL A 223 7.12 -9.43 -1.56
N ASP A 224 7.57 -10.65 -1.35
CA ASP A 224 8.88 -11.09 -1.81
C ASP A 224 8.72 -11.77 -3.16
N GLN A 225 9.10 -11.07 -4.23
CA GLN A 225 8.98 -11.55 -5.61
C GLN A 225 9.84 -12.78 -5.87
N LYS A 226 11.00 -12.86 -5.22
CA LYS A 226 11.96 -13.98 -5.39
C LYS A 226 11.46 -15.24 -4.71
N ALA A 227 10.99 -15.09 -3.46
CA ALA A 227 10.39 -16.20 -2.72
C ALA A 227 8.97 -16.55 -3.21
N GLY A 228 8.31 -15.65 -3.96
CA GLY A 228 6.94 -15.82 -4.43
C GLY A 228 5.93 -15.89 -3.28
N MET A 229 6.15 -15.08 -2.23
CA MET A 229 5.34 -15.14 -1.03
C MET A 229 5.22 -13.76 -0.36
N ILE A 230 4.28 -13.63 0.55
CA ILE A 230 4.17 -12.47 1.45
C ILE A 230 5.01 -12.77 2.68
N VAL A 231 5.97 -11.89 2.99
CA VAL A 231 6.90 -12.04 4.11
C VAL A 231 6.64 -10.94 5.13
N TYR A 232 6.74 -11.28 6.41
CA TYR A 232 6.60 -10.34 7.50
C TYR A 232 7.50 -10.71 8.69
N ASP A 233 7.87 -9.69 9.48
CA ASP A 233 8.60 -9.90 10.73
C ASP A 233 7.72 -10.67 11.72
N HIS A 234 8.28 -11.72 12.33
CA HIS A 234 7.66 -12.33 13.50
C HIS A 234 7.65 -11.32 14.65
N LEU A 235 6.47 -11.13 15.25
CA LEU A 235 6.28 -10.19 16.36
C LEU A 235 6.23 -10.93 17.69
N ALA A 236 7.08 -10.54 18.60
CA ALA A 236 7.12 -11.05 19.97
C ALA A 236 7.12 -9.90 20.99
N PRO A 237 6.64 -10.14 22.23
CA PRO A 237 6.84 -9.19 23.29
C PRO A 237 8.31 -9.12 23.69
N PHE A 238 8.81 -7.91 24.02
CA PHE A 238 10.19 -7.72 24.48
C PHE A 238 10.48 -8.42 25.81
N ASP A 239 9.45 -8.70 26.57
CA ASP A 239 9.51 -9.42 27.83
C ASP A 239 8.29 -10.37 27.92
N PRO A 240 8.45 -11.64 28.37
CA PRO A 240 7.35 -12.59 28.52
C PRO A 240 6.17 -12.09 29.38
N GLU A 241 6.41 -11.19 30.33
CA GLU A 241 5.35 -10.61 31.17
C GLU A 241 4.48 -9.59 30.41
N MET A 242 4.89 -9.21 29.20
CA MET A 242 4.19 -8.22 28.35
C MET A 242 3.29 -8.88 27.30
N VAL A 243 3.03 -10.19 27.40
CA VAL A 243 2.11 -10.87 26.47
C VAL A 243 0.74 -10.20 26.49
N GLY A 244 0.25 -9.83 25.28
CA GLY A 244 -1.02 -9.12 25.06
C GLY A 244 -0.96 -7.59 25.20
N LYS A 245 0.18 -7.01 25.58
CA LYS A 245 0.42 -5.57 25.68
C LYS A 245 1.21 -5.11 24.44
N TYR A 246 0.52 -4.81 23.34
CA TYR A 246 1.14 -4.61 22.02
C TYR A 246 2.07 -3.39 21.92
N GLU A 247 2.02 -2.47 22.87
CA GLU A 247 3.00 -1.38 22.99
C GLU A 247 4.43 -1.87 23.34
N PHE A 248 4.56 -3.16 23.73
CA PHE A 248 5.82 -3.83 24.02
C PHE A 248 6.16 -4.93 23.00
N TYR A 249 5.51 -4.95 21.83
CA TYR A 249 5.77 -5.91 20.79
C TYR A 249 6.65 -5.30 19.68
N GLY A 250 7.57 -6.08 19.15
CA GLY A 250 8.40 -5.76 18.00
C GLY A 250 8.89 -7.01 17.30
N SER A 251 9.70 -6.84 16.26
CA SER A 251 10.37 -7.95 15.60
C SER A 251 11.38 -8.60 16.53
N ASP A 252 11.39 -9.93 16.58
CA ASP A 252 12.41 -10.72 17.28
C ASP A 252 13.60 -11.08 16.37
N GLY A 253 13.62 -10.56 15.15
CA GLY A 253 14.65 -10.80 14.16
C GLY A 253 14.40 -12.02 13.27
N THR A 254 13.31 -12.74 13.46
CA THR A 254 12.87 -13.84 12.59
C THR A 254 11.77 -13.39 11.64
N PHE A 255 11.51 -14.18 10.61
CA PHE A 255 10.49 -13.90 9.60
C PHE A 255 9.54 -15.06 9.44
N ASP A 256 8.29 -14.72 9.21
CA ASP A 256 7.27 -15.65 8.75
C ASP A 256 6.71 -15.20 7.41
N GLY A 257 5.90 -16.03 6.78
CA GLY A 257 5.27 -15.64 5.52
C GLY A 257 4.09 -16.48 5.12
N PHE A 258 3.39 -16.01 4.09
CA PHE A 258 2.31 -16.72 3.45
C PHE A 258 2.67 -17.08 2.01
N LYS A 259 2.69 -18.38 1.70
CA LYS A 259 2.80 -18.86 0.33
C LYS A 259 1.42 -19.11 -0.25
N ILE A 260 1.18 -18.62 -1.47
CA ILE A 260 -0.09 -18.84 -2.17
C ILE A 260 -0.05 -20.22 -2.83
N ILE A 261 -0.87 -21.15 -2.35
CA ILE A 261 -0.95 -22.51 -2.87
C ILE A 261 -2.43 -22.87 -3.05
N GLY A 262 -2.83 -23.22 -4.27
CA GLY A 262 -4.21 -23.60 -4.56
C GLY A 262 -5.25 -22.51 -4.24
N GLY A 263 -4.86 -21.23 -4.33
CA GLY A 263 -5.71 -20.10 -4.01
C GLY A 263 -5.97 -19.89 -2.51
N ARG A 264 -5.05 -20.38 -1.66
CA ARG A 264 -5.06 -20.17 -0.19
C ARG A 264 -3.69 -19.69 0.27
N LEU A 265 -3.64 -18.96 1.37
CA LEU A 265 -2.43 -18.46 1.99
C LEU A 265 -1.98 -19.46 3.07
N LYS A 266 -0.96 -20.26 2.76
CA LYS A 266 -0.38 -21.22 3.70
C LYS A 266 0.75 -20.58 4.49
N LEU A 267 0.62 -20.60 5.83
CA LEU A 267 1.63 -20.10 6.73
C LEU A 267 2.93 -20.91 6.58
N GLN A 268 4.04 -20.18 6.60
CA GLN A 268 5.42 -20.68 6.67
C GLN A 268 6.12 -19.90 7.78
N GLU A 269 6.50 -20.61 8.83
CA GLU A 269 7.16 -20.01 10.00
C GLU A 269 8.69 -20.19 9.91
N GLY A 270 9.45 -19.30 10.52
CA GLY A 270 10.89 -19.39 10.65
C GLY A 270 11.65 -19.31 9.31
N LEU A 271 11.29 -18.35 8.46
CA LEU A 271 11.93 -18.16 7.15
C LEU A 271 13.35 -17.64 7.29
N GLU A 272 14.29 -18.30 6.62
CA GLU A 272 15.62 -17.78 6.40
C GLU A 272 15.62 -16.92 5.12
N LEU A 273 15.64 -15.61 5.29
CA LEU A 273 15.74 -14.66 4.18
C LEU A 273 17.21 -14.33 3.94
N ASN A 274 17.82 -15.01 2.99
CA ASN A 274 19.18 -14.68 2.54
C ASN A 274 19.12 -13.46 1.61
N ASN A 275 19.95 -12.45 1.89
CA ASN A 275 20.22 -11.40 0.92
C ASN A 275 20.83 -12.00 -0.35
N ASP A 276 20.60 -11.39 -1.50
CA ASP A 276 21.32 -11.79 -2.71
C ASP A 276 22.82 -11.60 -2.45
N PRO A 277 23.66 -12.57 -2.89
CA PRO A 277 25.09 -12.41 -2.83
C PRO A 277 25.48 -11.09 -3.50
N SER A 278 26.13 -10.22 -2.77
CA SER A 278 26.65 -8.97 -3.34
C SER A 278 28.08 -9.20 -3.83
N ALA A 279 28.52 -8.43 -4.83
CA ALA A 279 29.92 -8.50 -5.29
C ALA A 279 30.95 -8.21 -4.18
N THR A 280 30.48 -7.67 -3.04
CA THR A 280 31.32 -7.43 -1.85
C THR A 280 31.35 -8.60 -0.88
N ASP A 281 30.44 -9.60 -1.01
CA ASP A 281 30.41 -10.76 -0.11
C ASP A 281 31.62 -11.65 -0.29
N GLU A 282 32.20 -11.72 -1.52
CA GLU A 282 33.45 -12.42 -1.77
C GLU A 282 34.66 -11.79 -1.08
N GLN A 283 34.55 -10.50 -0.70
CA GLN A 283 35.58 -9.78 0.03
C GLN A 283 35.44 -9.90 1.57
N TYR A 284 34.33 -10.46 2.04
CA TYR A 284 34.09 -10.69 3.46
C TYR A 284 34.85 -11.93 3.93
N ALA A 285 35.99 -11.73 4.56
CA ALA A 285 36.72 -12.80 5.25
C ALA A 285 36.06 -13.08 6.61
N ASP A 286 35.36 -14.22 6.74
CA ASP A 286 34.80 -14.64 8.02
C ASP A 286 35.92 -14.70 9.10
N PRO A 287 35.87 -13.83 10.13
CA PRO A 287 36.92 -13.80 11.17
C PRO A 287 37.05 -15.12 11.93
N LYS A 288 36.00 -16.00 11.91
CA LYS A 288 36.03 -17.32 12.55
C LYS A 288 36.81 -18.38 11.73
N LYS A 289 37.02 -18.19 10.42
CA LYS A 289 37.77 -19.12 9.57
C LYS A 289 39.30 -19.03 9.78
N ASN A 290 39.81 -17.98 10.39
CA ASN A 290 41.22 -17.75 10.60
C ASN A 290 41.72 -18.09 12.02
N VAL A 291 40.93 -18.68 12.87
CA VAL A 291 41.37 -19.15 14.19
C VAL A 291 42.14 -20.46 14.00
N LYS A 292 43.47 -20.39 13.98
CA LYS A 292 44.33 -21.57 14.03
C LYS A 292 44.00 -22.35 15.31
N PRO A 293 43.80 -23.68 15.24
CA PRO A 293 43.53 -24.48 16.42
C PRO A 293 44.69 -24.34 17.38
N ILE A 294 44.41 -23.94 18.61
CA ILE A 294 45.40 -23.90 19.71
C ILE A 294 45.86 -25.34 19.94
N ARG A 295 47.09 -25.67 19.60
CA ARG A 295 47.70 -26.95 19.98
C ARG A 295 47.75 -26.99 21.51
N LYS A 296 46.99 -27.88 22.13
CA LYS A 296 47.17 -28.24 23.54
C LYS A 296 48.45 -29.05 23.64
N PHE A 297 49.40 -28.51 24.40
CA PHE A 297 50.56 -29.27 24.85
C PHE A 297 50.20 -30.14 26.02
#